data_f868a416174e96335bbf454c92cf54ca
#
_entry.id   f868a416174e96335bbf454c92cf54ca
#
_cell.length_a   1.000
_cell.length_b   1.000
_cell.length_c   1.000
_cell.angle_alpha   90.00
_cell.angle_beta   90.00
_cell.angle_gamma   90.00
#
_symmetry.space_group_name_H-M   'P 1'
#
loop_
_entity.id
_entity.type
_entity.pdbx_description
1 polymer ?
#
loop_
_entity_poly.entity_id
_entity_poly.type
_entity_poly.pdbx_seq_one_letter_code
_entity_poly.pdbx_strand_id
1 'polypeptide(L)'
;MSQLADLEGEIEGAPEGVHLVPASIEDLVRIVKAASANSVPLRIWGGGTRQKMGYPPPEGWVVSTRKLSQIEVWEPDDLTVVAGAGIGAGDLETRLAAKNQTAVLPENPGSATLGGVLATGRAPLRRARHLGMRERVLEVTSVTGDGRVVRSGGRVVKNVSGFDLHKAAVGAFGSLGIIALVCLKLWPVARASATIRIDDREEAVRVRRPLALLESPDGIDLFVSGTEADVDDIVSRMGGRATAGLHWPDDPAGAFSWSLRIPPSLMGEALNRVAPWDYLAVHGTGELRLASDDIEGAIDLRAWAEKSGGSLVLVDHPGEIPPLDPWGTTPETVALQRELIAQFDPARIINPGRLPGGI
;
A
#
# COMPACT_ATOMS: atom_id res chain seq x y z
N MET A 1 6.12 -6.30 31.79
CA MET A 1 4.68 -5.98 31.73
C MET A 1 4.32 -4.78 32.61
N SER A 2 4.66 -4.72 33.90
CA SER A 2 4.27 -3.57 34.78
C SER A 2 4.69 -2.19 34.24
N GLN A 3 5.75 -2.09 33.45
CA GLN A 3 6.25 -0.83 32.86
C GLN A 3 5.49 -0.37 31.61
N LEU A 4 4.58 -1.17 31.07
CA LEU A 4 3.79 -0.89 29.86
C LEU A 4 2.28 -0.94 30.12
N ALA A 5 1.85 -1.10 31.38
CA ALA A 5 0.43 -1.21 31.72
C ALA A 5 -0.37 0.05 31.33
N ASP A 6 0.26 1.20 31.30
CA ASP A 6 -0.32 2.46 30.83
C ASP A 6 -0.53 2.52 29.30
N LEU A 7 0.04 1.59 28.54
CA LEU A 7 -0.06 1.49 27.10
C LEU A 7 -0.98 0.35 26.64
N GLU A 8 -1.51 -0.44 27.58
CA GLU A 8 -2.47 -1.51 27.24
C GLU A 8 -3.78 -0.91 26.72
N GLY A 9 -4.39 -1.58 25.74
CA GLY A 9 -5.65 -1.14 25.15
C GLY A 9 -6.17 -2.16 24.15
N GLU A 10 -7.45 -2.09 23.85
CA GLU A 10 -8.09 -2.97 22.86
C GLU A 10 -7.75 -2.56 21.43
N ILE A 11 -7.52 -3.56 20.58
CA ILE A 11 -7.25 -3.40 19.14
C ILE A 11 -8.27 -4.27 18.39
N GLU A 12 -9.22 -3.61 17.76
CA GLU A 12 -10.29 -4.25 16.99
C GLU A 12 -9.73 -5.16 15.88
N GLY A 13 -10.24 -6.39 15.82
CA GLY A 13 -9.86 -7.40 14.83
C GLY A 13 -8.45 -7.98 14.99
N ALA A 14 -7.71 -7.60 16.05
CA ALA A 14 -6.43 -8.21 16.36
C ALA A 14 -6.61 -9.60 17.03
N PRO A 15 -5.63 -10.51 16.88
CA PRO A 15 -5.66 -11.80 17.58
C PRO A 15 -5.56 -11.58 19.10
N GLU A 16 -6.02 -12.54 19.88
CA GLU A 16 -5.89 -12.53 21.34
C GLU A 16 -4.43 -12.36 21.78
N GLY A 17 -4.23 -11.70 22.91
CA GLY A 17 -2.92 -11.48 23.48
C GLY A 17 -2.71 -10.10 24.09
N VAL A 18 -1.46 -9.70 24.24
CA VAL A 18 -1.09 -8.38 24.76
C VAL A 18 -1.22 -7.34 23.66
N HIS A 19 -2.08 -6.36 23.88
CA HIS A 19 -2.33 -5.26 22.98
C HIS A 19 -1.78 -3.96 23.56
N LEU A 20 -0.93 -3.27 22.77
CA LEU A 20 -0.29 -2.02 23.16
C LEU A 20 -0.67 -0.90 22.17
N VAL A 21 -1.09 0.23 22.69
CA VAL A 21 -1.64 1.34 21.89
C VAL A 21 -0.87 2.63 22.20
N PRO A 22 0.39 2.76 21.70
CA PRO A 22 1.23 3.94 21.92
C PRO A 22 0.59 5.20 21.35
N ALA A 23 0.73 6.32 22.06
CA ALA A 23 0.25 7.63 21.64
C ALA A 23 1.39 8.57 21.19
N SER A 24 2.65 8.18 21.40
CA SER A 24 3.85 8.94 21.06
C SER A 24 4.97 8.07 20.51
N ILE A 25 5.99 8.69 19.94
CA ILE A 25 7.23 7.99 19.51
C ILE A 25 7.97 7.44 20.73
N GLU A 26 7.94 8.15 21.83
CA GLU A 26 8.53 7.74 23.12
C GLU A 26 7.89 6.44 23.63
N ASP A 27 6.58 6.32 23.51
CA ASP A 27 5.87 5.07 23.86
C ASP A 27 6.29 3.91 22.97
N LEU A 28 6.42 4.14 21.64
CA LEU A 28 6.96 3.13 20.73
C LEU A 28 8.36 2.68 21.15
N VAL A 29 9.23 3.61 21.51
CA VAL A 29 10.60 3.30 21.99
C VAL A 29 10.55 2.45 23.27
N ARG A 30 9.66 2.77 24.23
CA ARG A 30 9.44 1.98 25.46
C ARG A 30 9.04 0.54 25.13
N ILE A 31 8.06 0.39 24.23
CA ILE A 31 7.56 -0.92 23.79
C ILE A 31 8.68 -1.74 23.14
N VAL A 32 9.36 -1.16 22.15
CA VAL A 32 10.42 -1.84 21.41
C VAL A 32 11.55 -2.28 22.33
N LYS A 33 12.01 -1.41 23.23
CA LYS A 33 13.08 -1.76 24.20
C LYS A 33 12.66 -2.90 25.13
N ALA A 34 11.41 -2.87 25.62
CA ALA A 34 10.89 -3.94 26.46
C ALA A 34 10.75 -5.26 25.69
N ALA A 35 10.26 -5.22 24.45
CA ALA A 35 10.14 -6.40 23.60
C ALA A 35 11.52 -7.00 23.25
N SER A 36 12.48 -6.15 22.88
CA SER A 36 13.86 -6.57 22.58
C SER A 36 14.54 -7.23 23.78
N ALA A 37 14.41 -6.63 24.98
CA ALA A 37 14.98 -7.18 26.20
C ALA A 37 14.39 -8.55 26.59
N ASN A 38 13.16 -8.85 26.18
CA ASN A 38 12.47 -10.11 26.50
C ASN A 38 12.33 -11.02 25.28
N SER A 39 12.92 -10.69 24.12
CA SER A 39 12.82 -11.43 22.87
C SER A 39 11.37 -11.71 22.44
N VAL A 40 10.47 -10.75 22.68
CA VAL A 40 9.04 -10.86 22.31
C VAL A 40 8.80 -10.31 20.92
N PRO A 41 8.22 -11.08 19.99
CA PRO A 41 7.82 -10.58 18.69
C PRO A 41 6.79 -9.46 18.78
N LEU A 42 6.88 -8.48 17.90
CA LEU A 42 5.92 -7.38 17.75
C LEU A 42 5.17 -7.54 16.44
N ARG A 43 3.84 -7.64 16.52
CA ARG A 43 2.94 -7.59 15.38
C ARG A 43 2.41 -6.17 15.24
N ILE A 44 2.83 -5.47 14.19
CA ILE A 44 2.43 -4.07 13.98
C ILE A 44 1.06 -4.02 13.31
N TRP A 45 0.17 -3.21 13.90
CA TRP A 45 -1.23 -3.10 13.51
C TRP A 45 -1.62 -1.66 13.19
N GLY A 46 -1.95 -1.40 11.95
CA GLY A 46 -2.58 -0.14 11.51
C GLY A 46 -4.11 -0.30 11.50
N GLY A 47 -4.68 -0.32 10.30
CA GLY A 47 -6.11 -0.56 10.09
C GLY A 47 -6.52 -2.04 9.97
N GLY A 48 -5.60 -2.99 10.06
CA GLY A 48 -5.88 -4.41 9.96
C GLY A 48 -6.10 -4.95 8.53
N THR A 49 -6.20 -4.08 7.53
CA THR A 49 -6.66 -4.40 6.16
C THR A 49 -5.74 -5.31 5.34
N ARG A 50 -4.50 -5.56 5.79
CA ARG A 50 -3.50 -6.39 5.06
C ARG A 50 -2.74 -7.33 6.00
N GLN A 51 -3.37 -7.74 7.11
CA GLN A 51 -2.73 -8.60 8.09
C GLN A 51 -2.52 -10.04 7.58
N LYS A 52 -3.33 -10.47 6.62
CA LYS A 52 -3.24 -11.79 6.00
C LYS A 52 -2.27 -11.86 4.81
N MET A 53 -1.75 -10.73 4.35
CA MET A 53 -0.76 -10.71 3.25
C MET A 53 0.60 -11.24 3.73
N GLY A 54 1.18 -12.19 3.02
CA GLY A 54 2.45 -12.84 3.37
C GLY A 54 2.31 -13.90 4.44
N TYR A 55 3.44 -14.29 5.05
CA TYR A 55 3.40 -15.27 6.14
C TYR A 55 2.85 -14.65 7.44
N PRO A 56 2.12 -15.41 8.26
CA PRO A 56 1.69 -14.94 9.56
C PRO A 56 2.91 -14.75 10.47
N PRO A 57 3.03 -13.61 11.16
CA PRO A 57 4.07 -13.45 12.16
C PRO A 57 3.80 -14.38 13.36
N PRO A 58 4.85 -14.79 14.11
CA PRO A 58 4.68 -15.59 15.32
C PRO A 58 3.85 -14.85 16.38
N GLU A 59 3.41 -15.60 17.39
CA GLU A 59 2.74 -15.02 18.57
C GLU A 59 3.63 -13.99 19.25
N GLY A 60 3.04 -12.92 19.76
CA GLY A 60 3.75 -11.82 20.40
C GLY A 60 2.82 -10.68 20.81
N TRP A 61 3.39 -9.51 21.06
CA TRP A 61 2.58 -8.33 21.37
C TRP A 61 2.07 -7.68 20.09
N VAL A 62 0.81 -7.29 20.11
CA VAL A 62 0.20 -6.49 19.02
C VAL A 62 0.36 -5.02 19.35
N VAL A 63 0.96 -4.26 18.45
CA VAL A 63 1.23 -2.81 18.64
C VAL A 63 0.45 -2.01 17.61
N SER A 64 -0.56 -1.27 18.08
CA SER A 64 -1.38 -0.42 17.22
C SER A 64 -0.79 0.98 17.07
N THR A 65 -0.56 1.41 15.83
CA THR A 65 -0.13 2.78 15.54
C THR A 65 -1.28 3.78 15.44
N ARG A 66 -2.53 3.38 15.63
CA ARG A 66 -3.73 4.21 15.37
C ARG A 66 -3.78 5.53 16.14
N LYS A 67 -3.22 5.61 17.36
CA LYS A 67 -3.16 6.86 18.12
C LYS A 67 -2.12 7.85 17.58
N LEU A 68 -1.18 7.40 16.76
CA LEU A 68 -0.24 8.29 16.06
C LEU A 68 -0.92 8.88 14.81
N SER A 69 -1.95 9.69 14.97
CA SER A 69 -2.86 10.11 13.89
C SER A 69 -2.90 11.61 13.64
N GLN A 70 -1.98 12.36 14.22
CA GLN A 70 -1.94 13.82 14.06
C GLN A 70 -1.29 14.23 12.74
N ILE A 71 -1.71 15.36 12.18
CA ILE A 71 -0.95 16.08 11.16
C ILE A 71 0.01 16.99 11.91
N GLU A 72 1.30 16.66 11.87
CA GLU A 72 2.34 17.38 12.56
C GLU A 72 2.70 18.69 11.85
N VAL A 73 2.79 18.62 10.51
CA VAL A 73 3.11 19.77 9.67
C VAL A 73 2.35 19.64 8.36
N TRP A 74 1.76 20.73 7.92
CA TRP A 74 1.15 20.83 6.60
C TRP A 74 1.52 22.17 5.98
N GLU A 75 2.30 22.11 4.88
CA GLU A 75 2.74 23.27 4.11
C GLU A 75 2.03 23.25 2.74
N PRO A 76 0.84 23.85 2.64
CA PRO A 76 0.06 23.82 1.41
C PRO A 76 0.78 24.41 0.20
N ASP A 77 1.56 25.48 0.41
CA ASP A 77 2.28 26.18 -0.68
C ASP A 77 3.46 25.34 -1.21
N ASP A 78 4.07 24.52 -0.35
CA ASP A 78 5.14 23.58 -0.71
C ASP A 78 4.60 22.20 -1.15
N LEU A 79 3.29 22.01 -1.11
CA LEU A 79 2.64 20.74 -1.44
C LEU A 79 3.21 19.57 -0.63
N THR A 80 3.37 19.76 0.69
CA THR A 80 3.87 18.70 1.58
C THR A 80 3.03 18.59 2.85
N VAL A 81 2.95 17.37 3.37
CA VAL A 81 2.33 17.07 4.66
C VAL A 81 3.15 16.06 5.43
N VAL A 82 3.32 16.27 6.73
CA VAL A 82 3.85 15.30 7.69
C VAL A 82 2.71 14.83 8.57
N ALA A 83 2.41 13.56 8.53
CA ALA A 83 1.33 12.98 9.30
C ALA A 83 1.77 11.69 10.02
N GLY A 84 1.13 11.42 11.14
CA GLY A 84 1.30 10.19 11.89
C GLY A 84 0.89 8.96 11.09
N ALA A 85 1.62 7.88 11.25
CA ALA A 85 1.40 6.62 10.53
C ALA A 85 0.02 6.00 10.81
N GLY A 86 -0.59 6.33 11.95
CA GLY A 86 -1.89 5.84 12.39
C GLY A 86 -3.08 6.59 11.82
N ILE A 87 -2.88 7.73 11.14
CA ILE A 87 -4.00 8.46 10.52
C ILE A 87 -4.70 7.60 9.48
N GLY A 88 -6.03 7.58 9.47
CA GLY A 88 -6.80 6.91 8.43
C GLY A 88 -6.47 7.48 7.04
N ALA A 89 -6.27 6.63 6.05
CA ALA A 89 -5.93 7.09 4.70
C ALA A 89 -7.05 7.98 4.12
N GLY A 90 -8.31 7.58 4.32
CA GLY A 90 -9.48 8.39 3.93
C GLY A 90 -9.60 9.69 4.71
N ASP A 91 -9.30 9.67 6.03
CA ASP A 91 -9.33 10.86 6.87
C ASP A 91 -8.29 11.89 6.45
N LEU A 92 -7.07 11.42 6.10
CA LEU A 92 -6.03 12.31 5.58
C LEU A 92 -6.47 12.97 4.28
N GLU A 93 -6.97 12.20 3.31
CA GLU A 93 -7.48 12.75 2.03
C GLU A 93 -8.60 13.78 2.27
N THR A 94 -9.54 13.47 3.17
CA THR A 94 -10.63 14.38 3.52
C THR A 94 -10.11 15.70 4.10
N ARG A 95 -9.13 15.65 4.99
CA ARG A 95 -8.51 16.86 5.57
C ARG A 95 -7.76 17.67 4.49
N LEU A 96 -7.00 17.01 3.62
CA LEU A 96 -6.24 17.68 2.56
C LEU A 96 -7.16 18.34 1.52
N ALA A 97 -8.32 17.76 1.26
CA ALA A 97 -9.33 18.32 0.33
C ALA A 97 -9.81 19.72 0.76
N ALA A 98 -9.77 20.07 2.06
CA ALA A 98 -10.10 21.41 2.56
C ALA A 98 -9.21 22.54 1.98
N LYS A 99 -8.04 22.19 1.44
CA LYS A 99 -7.13 23.08 0.72
C LYS A 99 -6.98 22.71 -0.76
N ASN A 100 -7.93 21.98 -1.32
CA ASN A 100 -7.90 21.46 -2.68
C ASN A 100 -6.61 20.67 -2.99
N GLN A 101 -6.15 19.87 -2.03
CA GLN A 101 -4.96 19.04 -2.15
C GLN A 101 -5.29 17.56 -1.93
N THR A 102 -4.45 16.68 -2.45
CA THR A 102 -4.53 15.22 -2.28
C THR A 102 -3.13 14.63 -2.14
N ALA A 103 -3.00 13.63 -1.29
CA ALA A 103 -1.81 12.78 -1.19
C ALA A 103 -1.85 11.63 -2.22
N VAL A 104 -2.93 11.51 -2.98
CA VAL A 104 -3.17 10.44 -3.96
C VAL A 104 -3.04 9.05 -3.31
N LEU A 105 -3.61 8.88 -2.12
CA LEU A 105 -3.64 7.58 -1.46
C LEU A 105 -4.51 6.58 -2.25
N PRO A 106 -4.37 5.26 -1.99
CA PRO A 106 -5.21 4.27 -2.64
C PRO A 106 -6.70 4.57 -2.48
N GLU A 107 -7.42 4.36 -3.54
CA GLU A 107 -8.88 4.50 -3.59
C GLU A 107 -9.55 3.45 -2.70
N ASN A 108 -10.73 3.75 -2.20
CA ASN A 108 -11.53 2.88 -1.30
C ASN A 108 -10.66 2.26 -0.16
N PRO A 109 -9.99 3.10 0.66
CA PRO A 109 -8.99 2.62 1.62
C PRO A 109 -9.60 1.85 2.80
N GLY A 110 -10.90 1.96 3.04
CA GLY A 110 -11.56 1.40 4.22
C GLY A 110 -10.88 1.90 5.49
N SER A 111 -10.58 0.99 6.41
CA SER A 111 -9.88 1.29 7.67
C SER A 111 -8.35 1.41 7.54
N ALA A 112 -7.78 1.36 6.33
CA ALA A 112 -6.34 1.44 6.13
C ALA A 112 -5.75 2.74 6.69
N THR A 113 -4.59 2.62 7.35
CA THR A 113 -3.83 3.78 7.84
C THR A 113 -2.71 4.15 6.87
N LEU A 114 -2.24 5.39 6.96
CA LEU A 114 -1.10 5.88 6.17
C LEU A 114 0.13 4.96 6.30
N GLY A 115 0.50 4.58 7.54
CA GLY A 115 1.60 3.67 7.80
C GLY A 115 1.38 2.28 7.21
N GLY A 116 0.14 1.76 7.24
CA GLY A 116 -0.24 0.49 6.62
C GLY A 116 -0.13 0.52 5.09
N VAL A 117 -0.58 1.61 4.46
CA VAL A 117 -0.43 1.85 3.01
C VAL A 117 1.04 1.88 2.62
N LEU A 118 1.87 2.59 3.38
CA LEU A 118 3.31 2.69 3.12
C LEU A 118 3.98 1.33 3.34
N ALA A 119 3.76 0.70 4.48
CA ALA A 119 4.38 -0.59 4.85
C ALA A 119 4.09 -1.70 3.84
N THR A 120 2.88 -1.74 3.29
CA THR A 120 2.49 -2.75 2.28
C THR A 120 2.78 -2.34 0.84
N GLY A 121 3.14 -1.07 0.62
CA GLY A 121 3.39 -0.54 -0.73
C GLY A 121 2.14 -0.52 -1.62
N ARG A 122 0.92 -0.51 -1.03
CA ARG A 122 -0.32 -0.47 -1.80
C ARG A 122 -0.34 0.78 -2.68
N ALA A 123 -0.47 0.58 -4.00
CA ALA A 123 -0.50 1.66 -4.97
C ALA A 123 -1.93 2.14 -5.24
N PRO A 124 -2.13 3.43 -5.56
CA PRO A 124 -3.40 3.93 -6.06
C PRO A 124 -3.66 3.43 -7.49
N LEU A 125 -4.92 3.32 -7.89
CA LEU A 125 -5.32 2.94 -9.26
C LEU A 125 -4.79 3.94 -10.32
N ARG A 126 -4.59 5.20 -9.91
CA ARG A 126 -4.02 6.28 -10.75
C ARG A 126 -2.49 6.37 -10.70
N ARG A 127 -1.80 5.28 -10.33
CA ARG A 127 -0.31 5.29 -10.21
C ARG A 127 0.41 5.56 -11.52
N ALA A 128 -0.18 5.24 -12.67
CA ALA A 128 0.40 5.56 -13.97
C ALA A 128 0.60 7.07 -14.17
N ARG A 129 -0.26 7.89 -13.57
CA ARG A 129 -0.24 9.36 -13.64
C ARG A 129 0.54 9.99 -12.49
N HIS A 130 0.38 9.46 -11.27
CA HIS A 130 0.88 10.07 -10.03
C HIS A 130 2.01 9.29 -9.37
N LEU A 131 2.47 8.19 -9.96
CA LEU A 131 3.49 7.29 -9.42
C LEU A 131 3.02 6.51 -8.17
N GLY A 132 3.85 5.61 -7.67
CA GLY A 132 3.59 4.84 -6.46
C GLY A 132 3.96 5.58 -5.18
N MET A 133 3.76 4.94 -4.03
CA MET A 133 4.10 5.52 -2.72
C MET A 133 5.61 5.77 -2.59
N ARG A 134 6.44 4.90 -3.17
CA ARG A 134 7.90 4.99 -3.10
C ARG A 134 8.46 6.27 -3.70
N GLU A 135 7.84 6.78 -4.75
CA GLU A 135 8.26 8.00 -5.44
C GLU A 135 7.68 9.27 -4.79
N ARG A 136 6.68 9.12 -3.93
CA ARG A 136 5.95 10.24 -3.30
C ARG A 136 6.29 10.45 -1.85
N VAL A 137 6.81 9.43 -1.16
CA VAL A 137 7.32 9.57 0.19
C VAL A 137 8.61 10.39 0.17
N LEU A 138 8.61 11.49 0.94
CA LEU A 138 9.75 12.40 1.04
C LEU A 138 10.59 12.09 2.27
N GLU A 139 9.96 11.66 3.36
CA GLU A 139 10.62 11.39 4.63
C GLU A 139 9.82 10.38 5.44
N VAL A 140 10.51 9.52 6.17
CA VAL A 140 9.93 8.59 7.15
C VAL A 140 10.68 8.72 8.47
N THR A 141 9.94 8.82 9.57
CA THR A 141 10.45 8.62 10.92
C THR A 141 9.97 7.26 11.42
N SER A 142 10.89 6.41 11.86
CA SER A 142 10.59 5.07 12.37
C SER A 142 11.35 4.75 13.64
N VAL A 143 10.84 3.80 14.44
CA VAL A 143 11.51 3.23 15.60
C VAL A 143 12.04 1.85 15.21
N THR A 144 13.36 1.68 15.23
CA THR A 144 14.06 0.43 14.90
C THR A 144 13.96 -0.60 16.02
N GLY A 145 14.25 -1.89 15.75
CA GLY A 145 14.11 -2.99 16.71
C GLY A 145 15.04 -2.90 17.93
N ASP A 146 16.04 -2.02 17.90
CA ASP A 146 16.88 -1.66 19.05
C ASP A 146 16.41 -0.40 19.79
N GLY A 147 15.27 0.18 19.37
CA GLY A 147 14.66 1.34 20.01
C GLY A 147 15.26 2.69 19.62
N ARG A 148 16.08 2.77 18.56
CA ARG A 148 16.52 4.06 18.00
C ARG A 148 15.41 4.70 17.18
N VAL A 149 15.29 6.03 17.28
CA VAL A 149 14.44 6.81 16.37
C VAL A 149 15.30 7.19 15.16
N VAL A 150 14.89 6.74 13.98
CA VAL A 150 15.59 6.99 12.71
C VAL A 150 14.70 7.83 11.81
N ARG A 151 15.26 8.91 11.29
CA ARG A 151 14.64 9.78 10.29
C ARG A 151 15.42 9.68 8.99
N SER A 152 14.77 9.34 7.89
CA SER A 152 15.37 9.25 6.57
C SER A 152 14.57 10.02 5.54
N GLY A 153 15.26 10.61 4.57
CA GLY A 153 14.67 11.53 3.60
C GLY A 153 14.74 12.98 4.05
N GLY A 154 13.94 13.84 3.45
CA GLY A 154 13.89 15.26 3.80
C GLY A 154 12.91 16.03 2.93
N ARG A 155 12.40 17.14 3.48
CA ARG A 155 11.44 18.07 2.85
C ARG A 155 12.12 19.09 1.94
N VAL A 156 13.16 18.67 1.21
CA VAL A 156 13.96 19.53 0.34
C VAL A 156 13.85 19.10 -1.11
N VAL A 157 13.99 20.02 -2.04
CA VAL A 157 13.88 19.78 -3.50
C VAL A 157 14.87 18.70 -3.97
N LYS A 158 16.04 18.62 -3.32
CA LYS A 158 17.07 17.64 -3.63
C LYS A 158 17.75 17.18 -2.33
N ASN A 159 17.51 15.93 -1.95
CA ASN A 159 18.25 15.27 -0.87
C ASN A 159 19.33 14.41 -1.51
N VAL A 160 20.59 14.73 -1.26
CA VAL A 160 21.76 14.02 -1.79
C VAL A 160 22.61 13.39 -0.68
N SER A 161 22.14 13.45 0.57
CA SER A 161 22.86 12.94 1.73
C SER A 161 22.27 11.62 2.20
N GLY A 162 23.07 10.58 2.25
CA GLY A 162 22.71 9.26 2.78
C GLY A 162 21.89 8.41 1.81
N PHE A 163 21.47 7.25 2.32
CA PHE A 163 20.66 6.29 1.58
C PHE A 163 19.17 6.66 1.64
N ASP A 164 18.43 6.34 0.59
CA ASP A 164 16.97 6.54 0.49
C ASP A 164 16.19 5.51 1.35
N LEU A 165 16.50 5.40 2.63
CA LEU A 165 15.87 4.42 3.55
C LEU A 165 14.37 4.65 3.69
N HIS A 166 13.88 5.90 3.54
CA HIS A 166 12.47 6.21 3.48
C HIS A 166 11.77 5.48 2.32
N LYS A 167 12.45 5.30 1.19
CA LYS A 167 11.94 4.51 0.05
C LYS A 167 12.03 3.01 0.30
N ALA A 168 13.02 2.56 1.08
CA ALA A 168 13.15 1.16 1.46
C ALA A 168 12.03 0.74 2.44
N ALA A 169 11.49 1.65 3.25
CA ALA A 169 10.37 1.38 4.15
C ALA A 169 9.06 1.05 3.39
N VAL A 170 8.94 1.45 2.11
CA VAL A 170 7.76 1.18 1.28
C VAL A 170 7.78 -0.28 0.83
N GLY A 171 6.78 -1.04 1.25
CA GLY A 171 6.66 -2.48 0.96
C GLY A 171 7.51 -3.37 1.86
N ALA A 172 8.14 -2.81 2.91
CA ALA A 172 8.97 -3.58 3.86
C ALA A 172 8.15 -4.19 5.02
N PHE A 173 6.84 -4.02 5.06
CA PHE A 173 5.96 -4.53 6.12
C PHE A 173 6.41 -4.16 7.55
N GLY A 174 7.10 -3.02 7.69
CA GLY A 174 7.62 -2.55 8.96
C GLY A 174 8.88 -3.27 9.45
N SER A 175 9.44 -4.23 8.71
CA SER A 175 10.64 -4.99 9.11
C SER A 175 11.90 -4.14 9.28
N LEU A 176 11.91 -2.91 8.73
CA LEU A 176 12.99 -1.92 8.90
C LEU A 176 12.71 -0.93 10.04
N GLY A 177 11.66 -1.16 10.83
CA GLY A 177 11.25 -0.30 11.93
C GLY A 177 9.77 0.04 11.91
N ILE A 178 9.22 0.37 13.06
CA ILE A 178 7.82 0.79 13.21
C ILE A 178 7.69 2.22 12.69
N ILE A 179 6.93 2.42 11.62
CA ILE A 179 6.70 3.72 11.02
C ILE A 179 5.86 4.56 11.97
N ALA A 180 6.37 5.74 12.37
CA ALA A 180 5.70 6.67 13.27
C ALA A 180 5.16 7.91 12.53
N LEU A 181 5.98 8.54 11.67
CA LEU A 181 5.62 9.70 10.88
C LEU A 181 6.00 9.51 9.41
N VAL A 182 5.20 10.07 8.53
CA VAL A 182 5.43 10.03 7.07
C VAL A 182 5.27 11.43 6.50
N CYS A 183 6.27 11.90 5.75
CA CYS A 183 6.14 13.09 4.92
C CYS A 183 5.80 12.69 3.48
N LEU A 184 4.72 13.24 2.95
CA LEU A 184 4.26 13.01 1.59
C LEU A 184 4.30 14.27 0.75
N LYS A 185 4.61 14.09 -0.53
CA LYS A 185 4.33 15.06 -1.57
C LYS A 185 2.83 15.06 -1.87
N LEU A 186 2.26 16.27 -2.02
CA LEU A 186 0.87 16.49 -2.37
C LEU A 186 0.72 16.94 -3.84
N TRP A 187 -0.51 16.89 -4.31
CA TRP A 187 -0.94 17.42 -5.61
C TRP A 187 -2.17 18.30 -5.42
N PRO A 188 -2.34 19.33 -6.23
CA PRO A 188 -3.61 20.03 -6.30
C PRO A 188 -4.70 19.09 -6.86
N VAL A 189 -5.90 19.18 -6.30
CA VAL A 189 -7.08 18.51 -6.85
C VAL A 189 -7.47 19.23 -8.15
N ALA A 190 -7.74 18.47 -9.21
CA ALA A 190 -8.18 19.01 -10.49
C ALA A 190 -9.55 19.69 -10.35
N ARG A 191 -9.81 20.73 -11.16
CA ARG A 191 -11.06 21.48 -11.13
C ARG A 191 -12.25 20.69 -11.65
N ALA A 192 -12.00 19.81 -12.63
CA ALA A 192 -12.99 18.92 -13.19
C ALA A 192 -12.44 17.51 -13.32
N SER A 193 -13.34 16.54 -13.28
CA SER A 193 -13.04 15.14 -13.55
C SER A 193 -14.28 14.41 -14.05
N ALA A 194 -14.04 13.33 -14.78
CA ALA A 194 -15.13 12.47 -15.26
C ALA A 194 -14.65 11.00 -15.28
N THR A 195 -15.62 10.11 -15.09
CA THR A 195 -15.51 8.67 -15.37
C THR A 195 -16.30 8.39 -16.63
N ILE A 196 -15.67 7.78 -17.62
CA ILE A 196 -16.25 7.52 -18.93
C ILE A 196 -16.24 6.01 -19.16
N ARG A 197 -17.43 5.40 -19.26
CA ARG A 197 -17.59 4.01 -19.69
C ARG A 197 -17.38 3.95 -21.20
N ILE A 198 -16.44 3.14 -21.65
CA ILE A 198 -16.10 2.96 -23.07
C ILE A 198 -16.28 1.50 -23.48
N ASP A 199 -16.61 1.29 -24.74
CA ASP A 199 -16.85 -0.04 -25.31
C ASP A 199 -15.57 -0.61 -25.99
N ASP A 200 -14.65 0.27 -26.39
CA ASP A 200 -13.42 -0.10 -27.08
C ASP A 200 -12.17 0.45 -26.37
N ARG A 201 -11.28 -0.46 -26.00
CA ARG A 201 -9.98 -0.13 -25.41
C ARG A 201 -9.10 0.73 -26.33
N GLU A 202 -9.16 0.51 -27.64
CA GLU A 202 -8.36 1.26 -28.60
C GLU A 202 -8.72 2.75 -28.64
N GLU A 203 -9.95 3.10 -28.31
CA GLU A 203 -10.37 4.50 -28.18
C GLU A 203 -9.66 5.18 -26.99
N ALA A 204 -9.55 4.47 -25.86
CA ALA A 204 -8.91 5.00 -24.67
C ALA A 204 -7.41 5.31 -24.87
N VAL A 205 -6.73 4.53 -25.70
CA VAL A 205 -5.29 4.75 -26.01
C VAL A 205 -5.06 6.11 -26.69
N ARG A 206 -6.08 6.65 -27.36
CA ARG A 206 -6.03 7.96 -28.02
C ARG A 206 -6.07 9.14 -27.04
N VAL A 207 -6.53 8.89 -25.79
CA VAL A 207 -6.52 9.92 -24.76
C VAL A 207 -5.11 10.13 -24.24
N ARG A 208 -4.60 11.35 -24.44
CA ARG A 208 -3.27 11.69 -23.93
C ARG A 208 -3.31 11.87 -22.41
N ARG A 209 -2.51 11.07 -21.68
CA ARG A 209 -2.35 11.15 -20.24
C ARG A 209 -3.67 11.00 -19.46
N PRO A 210 -4.40 9.89 -19.62
CA PRO A 210 -5.54 9.62 -18.78
C PRO A 210 -5.11 9.58 -17.31
N LEU A 211 -6.03 9.84 -16.39
CA LEU A 211 -5.77 9.67 -14.96
C LEU A 211 -5.59 8.19 -14.63
N ALA A 212 -6.47 7.36 -15.14
CA ALA A 212 -6.39 5.90 -15.14
C ALA A 212 -7.23 5.32 -16.27
N LEU A 213 -6.90 4.10 -16.68
CA LEU A 213 -7.73 3.25 -17.53
C LEU A 213 -7.85 1.90 -16.81
N LEU A 214 -9.05 1.56 -16.43
CA LEU A 214 -9.36 0.34 -15.69
C LEU A 214 -10.25 -0.57 -16.51
N GLU A 215 -10.05 -1.88 -16.38
CA GLU A 215 -10.89 -2.89 -17.03
C GLU A 215 -11.28 -3.97 -16.02
N SER A 216 -12.54 -4.33 -16.03
CA SER A 216 -13.14 -5.37 -15.20
C SER A 216 -14.08 -6.23 -16.04
N PRO A 217 -14.65 -7.32 -15.52
CA PRO A 217 -15.71 -8.07 -16.22
C PRO A 217 -16.92 -7.20 -16.63
N ASP A 218 -17.18 -6.10 -15.92
CA ASP A 218 -18.28 -5.19 -16.19
C ASP A 218 -18.00 -4.21 -17.35
N GLY A 219 -16.74 -4.09 -17.78
CA GLY A 219 -16.32 -3.23 -18.89
C GLY A 219 -15.12 -2.35 -18.59
N ILE A 220 -14.93 -1.33 -19.39
CA ILE A 220 -13.75 -0.47 -19.38
C ILE A 220 -14.12 0.93 -18.94
N ASP A 221 -13.45 1.45 -17.90
CA ASP A 221 -13.63 2.79 -17.38
C ASP A 221 -12.38 3.64 -17.60
N LEU A 222 -12.55 4.74 -18.29
CA LEU A 222 -11.56 5.78 -18.49
C LEU A 222 -11.78 6.90 -17.48
N PHE A 223 -10.76 7.21 -16.69
CA PHE A 223 -10.76 8.28 -15.70
C PHE A 223 -9.95 9.46 -16.24
N VAL A 224 -10.56 10.64 -16.25
CA VAL A 224 -9.94 11.88 -16.72
C VAL A 224 -10.07 12.98 -15.68
N SER A 225 -9.10 13.89 -15.65
CA SER A 225 -9.14 15.06 -14.77
C SER A 225 -8.30 16.20 -15.36
N GLY A 226 -8.72 17.45 -15.11
CA GLY A 226 -8.04 18.62 -15.63
C GLY A 226 -8.83 19.90 -15.40
N THR A 227 -8.77 20.81 -16.36
CA THR A 227 -9.70 21.95 -16.44
C THR A 227 -11.06 21.47 -16.94
N GLU A 228 -12.11 22.26 -16.73
CA GLU A 228 -13.45 21.95 -17.25
C GLU A 228 -13.41 21.76 -18.78
N ALA A 229 -12.75 22.68 -19.50
CA ALA A 229 -12.62 22.60 -20.95
C ALA A 229 -11.91 21.34 -21.45
N ASP A 230 -10.84 20.90 -20.75
CA ASP A 230 -10.11 19.68 -21.12
C ASP A 230 -10.98 18.43 -20.92
N VAL A 231 -11.73 18.37 -19.81
CA VAL A 231 -12.59 17.24 -19.50
C VAL A 231 -13.78 17.19 -20.46
N ASP A 232 -14.43 18.32 -20.75
CA ASP A 232 -15.55 18.42 -21.68
C ASP A 232 -15.14 18.02 -23.12
N ASP A 233 -13.95 18.43 -23.56
CA ASP A 233 -13.40 18.04 -24.87
C ASP A 233 -13.19 16.52 -24.96
N ILE A 234 -12.61 15.92 -23.91
CA ILE A 234 -12.39 14.45 -23.87
C ILE A 234 -13.74 13.72 -23.88
N VAL A 235 -14.68 14.12 -23.01
CA VAL A 235 -16.01 13.52 -22.93
C VAL A 235 -16.73 13.59 -24.27
N SER A 236 -16.67 14.74 -24.94
CA SER A 236 -17.31 14.94 -26.25
C SER A 236 -16.73 14.05 -27.35
N ARG A 237 -15.41 13.78 -27.30
CA ARG A 237 -14.72 12.95 -28.30
C ARG A 237 -14.88 11.45 -28.09
N MET A 238 -15.03 11.02 -26.83
CA MET A 238 -15.04 9.58 -26.50
C MET A 238 -16.39 8.90 -26.79
N GLY A 239 -17.48 9.66 -27.00
CA GLY A 239 -18.80 9.10 -27.37
C GLY A 239 -19.42 8.13 -26.36
N GLY A 240 -18.73 7.84 -25.27
CA GLY A 240 -19.14 6.92 -24.21
C GLY A 240 -20.12 7.55 -23.21
N ARG A 241 -20.59 6.73 -22.26
CA ARG A 241 -21.40 7.23 -21.15
C ARG A 241 -20.50 7.87 -20.10
N ALA A 242 -20.52 9.19 -20.00
CA ALA A 242 -19.76 9.96 -19.04
C ALA A 242 -20.57 10.29 -17.79
N THR A 243 -19.94 10.17 -16.63
CA THR A 243 -20.44 10.63 -15.33
C THR A 243 -19.45 11.61 -14.73
N ALA A 244 -19.93 12.76 -14.25
CA ALA A 244 -19.08 13.75 -13.60
C ALA A 244 -18.45 13.16 -12.30
N GLY A 245 -17.18 13.47 -12.06
CA GLY A 245 -16.44 12.95 -10.91
C GLY A 245 -15.72 11.64 -11.18
N LEU A 246 -15.00 11.17 -10.15
CA LEU A 246 -14.21 9.93 -10.19
C LEU A 246 -14.95 8.84 -9.39
N HIS A 247 -15.48 7.87 -10.09
CA HIS A 247 -16.24 6.73 -9.52
C HIS A 247 -15.38 5.48 -9.57
N TRP A 248 -14.50 5.34 -8.58
CA TRP A 248 -13.55 4.22 -8.50
C TRP A 248 -14.27 2.91 -8.21
N PRO A 249 -13.97 1.82 -8.94
CA PRO A 249 -14.50 0.51 -8.65
C PRO A 249 -13.94 -0.03 -7.33
N ASP A 250 -14.67 -0.94 -6.71
CA ASP A 250 -14.17 -1.72 -5.59
C ASP A 250 -13.12 -2.74 -6.04
N ASP A 251 -12.33 -3.24 -5.09
CA ASP A 251 -11.44 -4.38 -5.35
C ASP A 251 -12.30 -5.63 -5.68
N PRO A 252 -11.84 -6.54 -6.55
CA PRO A 252 -12.50 -7.81 -6.83
C PRO A 252 -12.84 -8.59 -5.57
N ALA A 253 -14.00 -9.28 -5.57
CA ALA A 253 -14.54 -10.01 -4.45
C ALA A 253 -14.44 -11.53 -4.63
N GLY A 254 -13.95 -12.25 -3.61
CA GLY A 254 -13.82 -13.71 -3.58
C GLY A 254 -13.12 -14.19 -2.32
N ALA A 255 -13.01 -15.51 -2.13
CA ALA A 255 -12.37 -16.06 -0.94
C ALA A 255 -10.87 -15.76 -0.90
N PHE A 256 -10.20 -15.84 -2.05
CA PHE A 256 -8.79 -15.49 -2.16
C PHE A 256 -8.61 -14.27 -3.04
N SER A 257 -7.85 -13.28 -2.55
CA SER A 257 -7.47 -12.09 -3.30
C SER A 257 -6.00 -12.16 -3.70
N TRP A 258 -5.71 -11.83 -4.96
CA TRP A 258 -4.38 -11.91 -5.53
C TRP A 258 -3.95 -10.58 -6.15
N SER A 259 -2.66 -10.32 -6.12
CA SER A 259 -2.02 -9.23 -6.88
C SER A 259 -1.13 -9.81 -7.95
N LEU A 260 -1.55 -9.70 -9.20
CA LEU A 260 -0.74 -10.06 -10.36
C LEU A 260 0.00 -8.83 -10.88
N ARG A 261 1.30 -8.99 -11.11
CA ARG A 261 2.13 -7.98 -11.78
C ARG A 261 2.85 -8.62 -12.93
N ILE A 262 2.79 -8.00 -14.09
CA ILE A 262 3.38 -8.46 -15.34
C ILE A 262 3.95 -7.26 -16.12
N PRO A 263 4.82 -7.49 -17.11
CA PRO A 263 5.13 -6.46 -18.10
C PRO A 263 3.84 -5.92 -18.74
N PRO A 264 3.66 -4.59 -18.86
CA PRO A 264 2.43 -4.00 -19.41
C PRO A 264 2.07 -4.48 -20.81
N SER A 265 3.05 -4.90 -21.61
CA SER A 265 2.86 -5.47 -22.96
C SER A 265 2.11 -6.82 -22.96
N LEU A 266 2.07 -7.52 -21.82
CA LEU A 266 1.39 -8.82 -21.68
C LEU A 266 -0.02 -8.67 -21.10
N MET A 267 -0.55 -7.45 -20.93
CA MET A 267 -1.87 -7.22 -20.35
C MET A 267 -2.98 -7.98 -21.10
N GLY A 268 -2.98 -7.98 -22.42
CA GLY A 268 -3.99 -8.70 -23.20
C GLY A 268 -3.94 -10.22 -23.00
N GLU A 269 -2.75 -10.81 -22.89
CA GLU A 269 -2.61 -12.23 -22.57
C GLU A 269 -3.07 -12.54 -21.14
N ALA A 270 -2.72 -11.68 -20.18
CA ALA A 270 -3.16 -11.83 -18.80
C ALA A 270 -4.68 -11.80 -18.67
N LEU A 271 -5.35 -10.87 -19.34
CA LEU A 271 -6.81 -10.76 -19.33
C LEU A 271 -7.49 -12.03 -19.86
N ASN A 272 -6.95 -12.64 -20.92
CA ASN A 272 -7.46 -13.91 -21.45
C ASN A 272 -7.31 -15.05 -20.42
N ARG A 273 -6.23 -15.06 -19.62
CA ARG A 273 -5.98 -16.09 -18.60
C ARG A 273 -6.88 -15.94 -17.38
N VAL A 274 -7.19 -14.70 -17.00
CA VAL A 274 -8.00 -14.40 -15.81
C VAL A 274 -9.49 -14.18 -16.13
N ALA A 275 -9.90 -14.31 -17.39
CA ALA A 275 -11.28 -14.09 -17.82
C ALA A 275 -12.37 -14.84 -16.98
N PRO A 276 -12.11 -16.05 -16.42
CA PRO A 276 -13.06 -16.74 -15.55
C PRO A 276 -13.13 -16.16 -14.12
N TRP A 277 -12.21 -15.27 -13.74
CA TRP A 277 -12.08 -14.72 -12.40
C TRP A 277 -12.70 -13.32 -12.32
N ASP A 278 -12.97 -12.86 -11.09
CA ASP A 278 -13.21 -11.44 -10.88
C ASP A 278 -11.89 -10.68 -10.89
N TYR A 279 -11.80 -9.61 -11.66
CA TYR A 279 -10.55 -8.89 -11.85
C TYR A 279 -10.74 -7.38 -12.01
N LEU A 280 -9.70 -6.63 -11.65
CA LEU A 280 -9.53 -5.22 -11.95
C LEU A 280 -8.12 -4.99 -12.52
N ALA A 281 -8.05 -4.77 -13.83
CA ALA A 281 -6.81 -4.49 -14.53
C ALA A 281 -6.54 -2.99 -14.58
N VAL A 282 -5.29 -2.60 -14.23
CA VAL A 282 -4.83 -1.21 -14.28
C VAL A 282 -3.91 -1.05 -15.49
N HIS A 283 -4.46 -0.60 -16.59
CA HIS A 283 -3.72 -0.44 -17.85
C HIS A 283 -2.53 0.52 -17.72
N GLY A 284 -1.47 0.22 -18.46
CA GLY A 284 -0.22 1.01 -18.44
C GLY A 284 0.69 0.71 -17.25
N THR A 285 0.26 -0.10 -16.28
CA THR A 285 1.06 -0.43 -15.09
C THR A 285 1.45 -1.90 -14.99
N GLY A 286 0.78 -2.77 -15.73
CA GLY A 286 0.95 -4.23 -15.63
C GLY A 286 0.40 -4.83 -14.32
N GLU A 287 -0.46 -4.11 -13.60
CA GLU A 287 -1.08 -4.57 -12.34
C GLU A 287 -2.51 -5.05 -12.60
N LEU A 288 -2.83 -6.25 -12.08
CA LEU A 288 -4.20 -6.74 -11.96
C LEU A 288 -4.45 -7.11 -10.50
N ARG A 289 -5.60 -6.69 -9.99
CA ARG A 289 -6.17 -7.19 -8.73
C ARG A 289 -7.16 -8.27 -9.09
N LEU A 290 -7.08 -9.42 -8.45
CA LEU A 290 -7.85 -10.60 -8.81
C LEU A 290 -8.53 -11.18 -7.59
N ALA A 291 -9.69 -11.78 -7.78
CA ALA A 291 -10.31 -12.65 -6.79
C ALA A 291 -10.74 -13.96 -7.46
N SER A 292 -10.42 -15.08 -6.80
CA SER A 292 -10.80 -16.40 -7.30
C SER A 292 -10.60 -17.45 -6.21
N ASP A 293 -11.44 -18.47 -6.20
CA ASP A 293 -11.34 -19.65 -5.35
C ASP A 293 -10.57 -20.79 -6.04
N ASP A 294 -10.18 -20.60 -7.30
CA ASP A 294 -9.43 -21.57 -8.10
C ASP A 294 -7.94 -21.54 -7.76
N ILE A 295 -7.53 -22.39 -6.82
CA ILE A 295 -6.13 -22.50 -6.40
C ILE A 295 -5.24 -23.14 -7.45
N GLU A 296 -5.75 -24.12 -8.23
CA GLU A 296 -4.97 -24.76 -9.30
C GLU A 296 -4.69 -23.74 -10.40
N GLY A 297 -5.70 -22.99 -10.83
CA GLY A 297 -5.53 -21.89 -11.76
C GLY A 297 -4.58 -20.81 -11.24
N ALA A 298 -4.55 -20.54 -9.93
CA ALA A 298 -3.59 -19.60 -9.34
C ALA A 298 -2.15 -20.11 -9.42
N ILE A 299 -1.91 -21.41 -9.27
CA ILE A 299 -0.59 -22.04 -9.43
C ILE A 299 -0.12 -21.88 -10.88
N ASP A 300 -0.97 -22.19 -11.85
CA ASP A 300 -0.66 -22.08 -13.28
C ASP A 300 -0.42 -20.62 -13.71
N LEU A 301 -1.28 -19.70 -13.23
CA LEU A 301 -1.13 -18.26 -13.49
C LEU A 301 0.18 -17.72 -12.91
N ARG A 302 0.56 -18.15 -11.70
CA ARG A 302 1.83 -17.80 -11.07
C ARG A 302 3.01 -18.28 -11.91
N ALA A 303 3.02 -19.55 -12.31
CA ALA A 303 4.10 -20.10 -13.09
C ALA A 303 4.29 -19.34 -14.41
N TRP A 304 3.20 -18.96 -15.07
CA TRP A 304 3.24 -18.11 -16.26
C TRP A 304 3.76 -16.70 -15.95
N ALA A 305 3.26 -16.05 -14.89
CA ALA A 305 3.66 -14.71 -14.52
C ALA A 305 5.16 -14.61 -14.20
N GLU A 306 5.69 -15.54 -13.39
CA GLU A 306 7.11 -15.59 -13.02
C GLU A 306 8.01 -15.86 -14.23
N LYS A 307 7.62 -16.78 -15.12
CA LYS A 307 8.32 -17.02 -16.39
C LYS A 307 8.35 -15.78 -17.29
N SER A 308 7.35 -14.92 -17.17
CA SER A 308 7.22 -13.67 -17.94
C SER A 308 7.87 -12.47 -17.26
N GLY A 309 8.62 -12.67 -16.16
CA GLY A 309 9.27 -11.60 -15.39
C GLY A 309 8.31 -10.84 -14.48
N GLY A 310 7.17 -11.44 -14.16
CA GLY A 310 6.14 -10.89 -13.26
C GLY A 310 6.07 -11.64 -11.92
N SER A 311 4.95 -11.50 -11.22
CA SER A 311 4.67 -12.18 -9.95
C SER A 311 3.17 -12.29 -9.68
N LEU A 312 2.75 -13.32 -8.95
CA LEU A 312 1.41 -13.44 -8.37
C LEU A 312 1.55 -13.62 -6.86
N VAL A 313 1.01 -12.67 -6.09
CA VAL A 313 1.10 -12.64 -4.63
C VAL A 313 -0.29 -12.81 -4.02
N LEU A 314 -0.41 -13.65 -2.99
CA LEU A 314 -1.62 -13.79 -2.19
C LEU A 314 -1.77 -12.58 -1.27
N VAL A 315 -2.88 -11.86 -1.38
CA VAL A 315 -3.16 -10.63 -0.64
C VAL A 315 -4.09 -10.87 0.54
N ASP A 316 -5.11 -11.70 0.35
CA ASP A 316 -6.07 -12.06 1.38
C ASP A 316 -6.58 -13.50 1.18
N HIS A 317 -7.03 -14.14 2.28
CA HIS A 317 -7.52 -15.51 2.29
C HIS A 317 -8.51 -15.72 3.46
N PRO A 318 -9.42 -16.73 3.41
CA PRO A 318 -10.48 -16.88 4.41
C PRO A 318 -9.99 -17.31 5.81
N GLY A 319 -8.81 -17.90 5.93
CA GLY A 319 -8.25 -18.37 7.22
C GLY A 319 -6.93 -19.07 7.02
N GLU A 320 -6.91 -20.20 6.33
CA GLU A 320 -5.70 -20.93 6.03
C GLU A 320 -5.06 -20.46 4.73
N ILE A 321 -3.72 -20.42 4.71
CA ILE A 321 -2.96 -20.16 3.50
C ILE A 321 -3.09 -21.43 2.64
N PRO A 322 -3.46 -21.31 1.35
CA PRO A 322 -3.53 -22.44 0.45
C PRO A 322 -2.15 -23.10 0.30
N PRO A 323 -2.03 -24.33 -0.24
CA PRO A 323 -0.78 -25.08 -0.32
C PRO A 323 0.18 -24.50 -1.39
N LEU A 324 0.46 -23.22 -1.29
CA LEU A 324 1.41 -22.47 -2.12
C LEU A 324 2.05 -21.35 -1.29
N ASP A 325 3.27 -20.96 -1.68
CA ASP A 325 3.94 -19.83 -1.04
C ASP A 325 3.15 -18.53 -1.26
N PRO A 326 2.81 -17.76 -0.21
CA PRO A 326 2.01 -16.54 -0.38
C PRO A 326 2.70 -15.47 -1.24
N TRP A 327 4.03 -15.48 -1.30
CA TRP A 327 4.83 -14.52 -2.05
C TRP A 327 5.23 -14.99 -3.45
N GLY A 328 5.17 -16.31 -3.73
CA GLY A 328 5.75 -16.93 -4.92
C GLY A 328 7.22 -17.28 -4.76
N THR A 329 7.96 -17.29 -5.85
CA THR A 329 9.37 -17.66 -5.83
C THR A 329 10.18 -16.66 -5.00
N THR A 330 10.95 -17.19 -4.03
CA THR A 330 11.83 -16.37 -3.18
C THR A 330 12.86 -15.62 -4.04
N PRO A 331 12.95 -14.28 -3.93
CA PRO A 331 13.86 -13.51 -4.76
C PRO A 331 15.32 -13.77 -4.40
N GLU A 332 16.21 -13.73 -5.39
CA GLU A 332 17.67 -13.86 -5.16
C GLU A 332 18.24 -12.83 -4.17
N THR A 333 17.56 -11.68 -4.04
CA THR A 333 17.94 -10.59 -3.13
C THR A 333 17.60 -10.86 -1.66
N VAL A 334 16.99 -12.01 -1.31
CA VAL A 334 16.56 -12.31 0.06
C VAL A 334 17.71 -12.28 1.06
N ALA A 335 18.91 -12.71 0.68
CA ALA A 335 20.09 -12.64 1.56
C ALA A 335 20.43 -11.19 1.91
N LEU A 336 20.46 -10.29 0.93
CA LEU A 336 20.69 -8.86 1.14
C LEU A 336 19.58 -8.21 1.98
N GLN A 337 18.33 -8.60 1.76
CA GLN A 337 17.21 -8.11 2.57
C GLN A 337 17.37 -8.54 4.04
N ARG A 338 17.78 -9.79 4.29
CA ARG A 338 18.05 -10.31 5.65
C ARG A 338 19.17 -9.54 6.36
N GLU A 339 20.23 -9.22 5.64
CA GLU A 339 21.34 -8.41 6.17
C GLU A 339 20.86 -6.99 6.49
N LEU A 340 20.09 -6.37 5.61
CA LEU A 340 19.54 -5.04 5.84
C LEU A 340 18.62 -5.01 7.07
N ILE A 341 17.70 -5.98 7.19
CA ILE A 341 16.82 -6.09 8.36
C ILE A 341 17.64 -6.23 9.63
N ALA A 342 18.69 -7.05 9.66
CA ALA A 342 19.54 -7.24 10.83
C ALA A 342 20.23 -5.94 11.32
N GLN A 343 20.41 -4.94 10.45
CA GLN A 343 20.93 -3.62 10.84
C GLN A 343 19.90 -2.75 11.57
N PHE A 344 18.62 -2.94 11.27
CA PHE A 344 17.52 -2.16 11.83
C PHE A 344 16.76 -2.88 12.94
N ASP A 345 16.75 -4.20 12.91
CA ASP A 345 16.11 -5.07 13.88
C ASP A 345 17.02 -6.27 14.22
N PRO A 346 18.11 -6.05 14.96
CA PRO A 346 19.07 -7.10 15.27
C PRO A 346 18.48 -8.26 16.08
N ALA A 347 17.46 -7.99 16.90
CA ALA A 347 16.75 -9.01 17.68
C ALA A 347 15.64 -9.71 16.89
N ARG A 348 15.35 -9.26 15.66
CA ARG A 348 14.29 -9.78 14.79
C ARG A 348 12.92 -9.86 15.48
N ILE A 349 12.53 -8.79 16.13
CA ILE A 349 11.27 -8.73 16.87
C ILE A 349 10.13 -8.04 16.07
N ILE A 350 10.42 -7.23 15.04
CA ILE A 350 9.40 -6.46 14.33
C ILE A 350 8.85 -7.26 13.13
N ASN A 351 7.60 -7.72 13.22
CA ASN A 351 6.94 -8.53 12.18
C ASN A 351 7.83 -9.67 11.62
N PRO A 352 8.53 -10.46 12.48
CA PRO A 352 9.48 -11.44 12.00
C PRO A 352 8.83 -12.52 11.15
N GLY A 353 9.55 -12.99 10.14
CA GLY A 353 9.11 -14.07 9.27
C GLY A 353 8.08 -13.69 8.21
N ARG A 354 7.65 -12.42 8.11
CA ARG A 354 6.51 -12.03 7.29
C ARG A 354 6.82 -11.87 5.80
N LEU A 355 8.05 -11.61 5.45
CA LEU A 355 8.50 -11.31 4.08
C LEU A 355 8.87 -12.57 3.28
N PRO A 356 9.10 -12.46 1.95
CA PRO A 356 9.56 -13.59 1.12
C PRO A 356 10.74 -14.32 1.72
N GLY A 357 10.71 -15.65 1.69
CA GLY A 357 11.74 -16.49 2.29
C GLY A 357 11.71 -16.52 3.83
N GLY A 358 10.61 -16.09 4.46
CA GLY A 358 10.42 -16.14 5.91
C GLY A 358 11.37 -15.22 6.71
N ILE A 359 11.70 -14.04 6.17
CA ILE A 359 12.56 -13.05 6.83
C ILE A 359 11.78 -11.93 7.48
#